data_799eb6a158b092dc86e7230bdf1fadc1
#
_entry.id   799eb6a158b092dc86e7230bdf1fadc1
#
_cell.length_a   1.000
_cell.length_b   1.000
_cell.length_c   1.000
_cell.angle_alpha   90.00
_cell.angle_beta   90.00
_cell.angle_gamma   90.00
#
_symmetry.space_group_name_H-M   'P 1'
#
loop_
_entity.id
_entity.type
_entity.pdbx_description
1 polymer ?
#
loop_
_entity_poly.entity_id
_entity_poly.type
_entity_poly.pdbx_seq_one_letter_code
_entity_poly.pdbx_strand_id
1 'polypeptide(L)'
;KDRLKVRSIMPLSSFDEFLARFASRPHPTFYLRLSPGDTVSEARYESALFQARRARNTYTAQLSLDQFRASRLRRLYPSARLEDISPLIDSLRMIKSAEEIAVLRRNGQISAEAVKRAMLATRPAAYEYELEASALEVILRHGCRGPAYAPIIGSGPNTCIMHYDRNNRQMQAGELVLMDFGGDLNYLTMDITRTWPVSGKFTAEQKKVYRTVLEVQKACIEAFKPGVTSRDVEDYVARRLKEKGIDAMGL
;
A
#
# COMPACT_ATOMS: atom_id res chain seq x y z
N LYS A 1 -9.38 30.85 -2.12
CA LYS A 1 -10.58 30.47 -2.91
C LYS A 1 -10.20 30.10 -4.34
N ASP A 2 -9.53 31.01 -5.05
CA ASP A 2 -9.26 30.85 -6.49
C ASP A 2 -8.32 29.68 -6.79
N ARG A 3 -7.30 29.46 -5.93
CA ARG A 3 -6.34 28.37 -6.07
C ARG A 3 -6.99 26.98 -5.94
N LEU A 4 -8.06 26.84 -5.17
CA LEU A 4 -8.74 25.57 -4.92
C LEU A 4 -10.01 25.42 -5.76
N LYS A 5 -10.40 26.41 -6.54
CA LYS A 5 -11.66 26.47 -7.32
C LYS A 5 -12.91 26.15 -6.47
N VAL A 6 -12.86 26.45 -5.17
CA VAL A 6 -13.94 26.20 -4.21
C VAL A 6 -14.82 27.44 -4.10
N ARG A 7 -16.14 27.26 -4.24
CA ARG A 7 -17.10 28.38 -4.21
C ARG A 7 -17.18 29.07 -2.85
N SER A 8 -17.10 28.29 -1.77
CA SER A 8 -17.14 28.83 -0.41
C SER A 8 -16.21 28.08 0.53
N ILE A 9 -15.62 28.79 1.46
CA ILE A 9 -14.85 28.27 2.59
C ILE A 9 -15.48 28.83 3.85
N MET A 10 -15.87 27.96 4.77
CA MET A 10 -16.50 28.31 6.04
C MET A 10 -15.61 27.87 7.21
N PRO A 11 -15.64 28.59 8.34
CA PRO A 11 -14.98 28.14 9.56
C PRO A 11 -15.53 26.79 10.01
N LEU A 12 -14.70 25.94 10.59
CA LEU A 12 -15.13 24.62 11.12
C LEU A 12 -16.17 24.78 12.25
N SER A 13 -16.14 25.89 13.00
CA SER A 13 -17.14 26.23 14.02
C SER A 13 -18.56 26.37 13.48
N SER A 14 -18.72 26.66 12.19
CA SER A 14 -20.04 26.73 11.53
C SER A 14 -20.55 25.38 11.02
N PHE A 15 -19.81 24.30 11.24
CA PHE A 15 -20.14 22.97 10.65
C PHE A 15 -21.45 22.39 11.20
N ASP A 16 -21.66 22.48 12.53
CA ASP A 16 -22.87 21.92 13.15
C ASP A 16 -24.12 22.69 12.71
N GLU A 17 -24.04 24.02 12.58
CA GLU A 17 -25.17 24.83 12.06
C GLU A 17 -25.46 24.51 10.60
N PHE A 18 -24.43 24.38 9.77
CA PHE A 18 -24.57 23.98 8.38
C PHE A 18 -25.21 22.59 8.26
N LEU A 19 -24.77 21.64 9.08
CA LEU A 19 -25.27 20.27 9.10
C LEU A 19 -26.76 20.23 9.50
N ALA A 20 -27.15 20.97 10.55
CA ALA A 20 -28.53 21.06 10.99
C ALA A 20 -29.44 21.68 9.92
N ARG A 21 -28.98 22.78 9.28
CA ARG A 21 -29.70 23.43 8.18
C ARG A 21 -29.85 22.52 6.96
N PHE A 22 -28.84 21.70 6.65
CA PHE A 22 -28.92 20.72 5.58
C PHE A 22 -29.89 19.59 5.92
N ALA A 23 -29.83 19.08 7.14
CA ALA A 23 -30.67 17.99 7.62
C ALA A 23 -32.17 18.36 7.76
N SER A 24 -32.50 19.66 7.82
CA SER A 24 -33.88 20.14 7.82
C SER A 24 -34.56 20.15 6.44
N ARG A 25 -33.83 19.85 5.37
CA ARG A 25 -34.40 19.73 4.01
C ARG A 25 -35.24 18.47 3.87
N PRO A 26 -36.19 18.42 2.92
CA PRO A 26 -36.90 17.18 2.60
C PRO A 26 -35.92 16.11 2.13
N HIS A 27 -36.00 14.89 2.72
CA HIS A 27 -35.20 13.73 2.34
C HIS A 27 -33.69 13.98 2.26
N PRO A 28 -33.04 14.49 3.32
CA PRO A 28 -31.60 14.73 3.28
C PRO A 28 -30.83 13.41 3.18
N THR A 29 -29.81 13.41 2.33
CA THR A 29 -28.92 12.24 2.17
C THR A 29 -27.48 12.65 2.53
N PHE A 30 -26.86 11.92 3.47
CA PHE A 30 -25.45 12.06 3.81
C PHE A 30 -24.67 10.92 3.19
N TYR A 31 -23.59 11.26 2.52
CA TYR A 31 -22.64 10.30 1.97
C TYR A 31 -21.45 10.18 2.92
N LEU A 32 -21.18 8.98 3.39
CA LEU A 32 -20.10 8.63 4.30
C LEU A 32 -19.35 7.41 3.78
N ARG A 33 -18.12 7.24 4.18
CA ARG A 33 -17.45 5.94 4.05
C ARG A 33 -18.08 4.97 5.05
N LEU A 34 -19.01 4.14 4.60
CA LEU A 34 -19.65 3.12 5.42
C LEU A 34 -18.90 1.79 5.39
N SER A 35 -18.15 1.56 4.32
CA SER A 35 -17.21 0.43 4.26
C SER A 35 -16.13 0.59 5.34
N PRO A 36 -15.59 -0.52 5.87
CA PRO A 36 -14.52 -0.46 6.85
C PRO A 36 -13.41 0.44 6.35
N GLY A 37 -13.05 1.43 7.17
CA GLY A 37 -11.97 2.35 6.84
C GLY A 37 -10.66 1.60 6.73
N ASP A 38 -9.71 2.16 5.98
CA ASP A 38 -8.36 1.65 5.83
C ASP A 38 -7.57 1.86 7.14
N THR A 39 -7.99 1.18 8.18
CA THR A 39 -7.27 1.16 9.47
C THR A 39 -6.10 0.20 9.44
N VAL A 40 -6.02 -0.61 8.39
CA VAL A 40 -4.96 -1.58 8.13
C VAL A 40 -4.62 -1.48 6.65
N SER A 41 -3.36 -1.59 6.29
CA SER A 41 -2.85 -1.56 4.90
C SER A 41 -3.20 -2.83 4.09
N GLU A 42 -4.33 -3.43 4.38
CA GLU A 42 -4.77 -4.71 3.83
C GLU A 42 -5.97 -4.53 2.90
N ALA A 43 -6.30 -5.58 2.18
CA ALA A 43 -7.45 -5.59 1.30
C ALA A 43 -8.75 -5.24 2.06
N ARG A 44 -9.71 -4.60 1.39
CA ARG A 44 -10.97 -4.16 1.99
C ARG A 44 -11.70 -5.28 2.75
N TYR A 45 -11.66 -6.50 2.21
CA TYR A 45 -12.25 -7.67 2.85
C TYR A 45 -11.54 -8.03 4.16
N GLU A 46 -10.20 -7.95 4.22
CA GLU A 46 -9.41 -8.21 5.42
C GLU A 46 -9.63 -7.15 6.49
N SER A 47 -9.73 -5.88 6.08
CA SER A 47 -10.15 -4.78 6.95
C SER A 47 -11.54 -5.03 7.54
N ALA A 48 -12.50 -5.53 6.73
CA ALA A 48 -13.84 -5.90 7.20
C ALA A 48 -13.79 -7.06 8.20
N LEU A 49 -12.99 -8.09 7.92
CA LEU A 49 -12.80 -9.23 8.80
C LEU A 49 -12.13 -8.84 10.12
N PHE A 50 -11.10 -7.99 10.05
CA PHE A 50 -10.44 -7.45 11.24
C PHE A 50 -11.41 -6.67 12.12
N GLN A 51 -12.22 -5.79 11.55
CA GLN A 51 -13.23 -5.04 12.29
C GLN A 51 -14.30 -5.95 12.87
N ALA A 52 -14.75 -6.97 12.15
CA ALA A 52 -15.70 -7.96 12.66
C ALA A 52 -15.13 -8.75 13.86
N ARG A 53 -13.85 -9.12 13.80
CA ARG A 53 -13.13 -9.77 14.92
C ARG A 53 -13.02 -8.82 16.11
N ARG A 54 -12.64 -7.56 15.86
CA ARG A 54 -12.49 -6.53 16.89
C ARG A 54 -13.82 -6.21 17.58
N ALA A 55 -14.91 -6.15 16.83
CA ALA A 55 -16.25 -5.91 17.37
C ALA A 55 -16.74 -7.04 18.32
N ARG A 56 -16.21 -8.24 18.19
CA ARG A 56 -16.50 -9.38 19.10
C ARG A 56 -15.72 -9.32 20.40
N ASN A 57 -14.67 -8.50 20.47
CA ASN A 57 -13.85 -8.38 21.68
C ASN A 57 -14.46 -7.32 22.60
N THR A 58 -15.00 -7.74 23.73
CA THR A 58 -15.65 -6.86 24.73
C THR A 58 -14.70 -5.82 25.33
N TYR A 59 -13.40 -6.06 25.34
CA TYR A 59 -12.40 -5.13 25.89
C TYR A 59 -11.89 -4.10 24.88
N THR A 60 -12.01 -4.39 23.59
CA THR A 60 -11.50 -3.51 22.51
C THR A 60 -12.55 -3.11 21.49
N ALA A 61 -13.83 -3.39 21.76
CA ALA A 61 -14.96 -3.06 20.91
C ALA A 61 -15.13 -1.54 20.78
N GLN A 62 -14.30 -0.91 19.96
CA GLN A 62 -14.47 0.48 19.56
C GLN A 62 -15.02 0.52 18.14
N LEU A 63 -16.02 1.34 17.91
CA LEU A 63 -16.46 1.67 16.57
C LEU A 63 -15.31 2.34 15.81
N SER A 64 -15.17 2.03 14.52
CA SER A 64 -14.30 2.85 13.67
C SER A 64 -14.84 4.29 13.66
N LEU A 65 -13.99 5.26 13.33
CA LEU A 65 -14.40 6.66 13.25
C LEU A 65 -15.60 6.85 12.31
N ASP A 66 -15.63 6.10 11.20
CA ASP A 66 -16.73 6.18 10.24
C ASP A 66 -18.02 5.55 10.78
N GLN A 67 -17.93 4.41 11.48
CA GLN A 67 -19.08 3.82 12.18
C GLN A 67 -19.59 4.73 13.31
N PHE A 68 -18.69 5.37 14.05
CA PHE A 68 -19.06 6.35 15.07
C PHE A 68 -19.78 7.54 14.45
N ARG A 69 -19.26 8.12 13.36
CA ARG A 69 -19.89 9.23 12.63
C ARG A 69 -21.28 8.83 12.09
N ALA A 70 -21.39 7.66 11.49
CA ALA A 70 -22.65 7.14 10.97
C ALA A 70 -23.69 6.96 12.07
N SER A 71 -23.31 6.37 13.21
CA SER A 71 -24.21 6.18 14.35
C SER A 71 -24.65 7.51 14.96
N ARG A 72 -23.74 8.50 15.06
CA ARG A 72 -24.05 9.85 15.53
C ARG A 72 -25.06 10.56 14.60
N LEU A 73 -24.85 10.50 13.28
CA LEU A 73 -25.76 11.12 12.32
C LEU A 73 -27.16 10.46 12.33
N ARG A 74 -27.25 9.14 12.41
CA ARG A 74 -28.53 8.44 12.55
C ARG A 74 -29.30 8.89 13.78
N ARG A 75 -28.61 9.09 14.90
CA ARG A 75 -29.21 9.53 16.15
C ARG A 75 -29.68 10.99 16.10
N LEU A 76 -28.89 11.88 15.50
CA LEU A 76 -29.19 13.31 15.43
C LEU A 76 -30.23 13.65 14.35
N TYR A 77 -30.22 12.89 13.26
CA TYR A 77 -31.04 13.14 12.07
C TYR A 77 -31.71 11.82 11.59
N PRO A 78 -32.69 11.29 12.34
CA PRO A 78 -33.26 9.97 12.05
C PRO A 78 -34.00 9.89 10.71
N SER A 79 -34.45 11.02 10.16
CA SER A 79 -35.09 11.12 8.83
C SER A 79 -34.09 11.15 7.68
N ALA A 80 -32.80 11.31 7.96
CA ALA A 80 -31.77 11.37 6.92
C ALA A 80 -31.40 9.97 6.43
N ARG A 81 -31.15 9.85 5.12
CA ARG A 81 -30.56 8.67 4.52
C ARG A 81 -29.04 8.73 4.64
N LEU A 82 -28.42 7.61 4.93
CA LEU A 82 -26.95 7.45 4.89
C LEU A 82 -26.61 6.49 3.77
N GLU A 83 -25.79 6.98 2.85
CA GLU A 83 -25.32 6.24 1.67
C GLU A 83 -23.81 6.08 1.72
N ASP A 84 -23.31 4.96 1.18
CA ASP A 84 -21.87 4.72 1.11
C ASP A 84 -21.25 5.45 -0.10
N ILE A 85 -20.32 6.36 0.19
CA ILE A 85 -19.56 7.09 -0.84
C ILE A 85 -18.42 6.27 -1.42
N SER A 86 -18.03 5.16 -0.79
CA SER A 86 -16.85 4.38 -1.20
C SER A 86 -16.85 3.97 -2.67
N PRO A 87 -17.98 3.47 -3.26
CA PRO A 87 -17.99 3.11 -4.67
C PRO A 87 -17.68 4.28 -5.62
N LEU A 88 -18.14 5.49 -5.29
CA LEU A 88 -17.87 6.69 -6.08
C LEU A 88 -16.39 7.09 -5.99
N ILE A 89 -15.82 7.07 -4.80
CA ILE A 89 -14.41 7.38 -4.57
C ILE A 89 -13.53 6.35 -5.28
N ASP A 90 -13.86 5.07 -5.18
CA ASP A 90 -13.12 3.99 -5.83
C ASP A 90 -13.12 4.16 -7.36
N SER A 91 -14.29 4.47 -7.93
CA SER A 91 -14.42 4.73 -9.37
C SER A 91 -13.53 5.89 -9.83
N LEU A 92 -13.50 7.00 -9.06
CA LEU A 92 -12.65 8.15 -9.36
C LEU A 92 -11.15 7.83 -9.21
N ARG A 93 -10.78 6.98 -8.25
CA ARG A 93 -9.37 6.62 -7.98
C ARG A 93 -8.84 5.51 -8.89
N MET A 94 -9.73 4.73 -9.50
CA MET A 94 -9.34 3.59 -10.35
C MET A 94 -8.56 4.05 -11.58
N ILE A 95 -9.02 5.12 -12.24
CA ILE A 95 -8.37 5.69 -13.43
C ILE A 95 -7.61 6.95 -13.00
N LYS A 96 -6.28 6.92 -13.15
CA LYS A 96 -5.40 8.03 -12.77
C LYS A 96 -5.40 9.12 -13.83
N SER A 97 -5.43 10.38 -13.38
CA SER A 97 -5.24 11.53 -14.26
C SER A 97 -3.79 11.64 -14.75
N ALA A 98 -3.55 12.49 -15.74
CA ALA A 98 -2.18 12.74 -16.23
C ALA A 98 -1.26 13.31 -15.14
N GLU A 99 -1.80 14.16 -14.26
CA GLU A 99 -1.10 14.75 -13.13
C GLU A 99 -0.75 13.69 -12.08
N GLU A 100 -1.69 12.81 -11.75
CA GLU A 100 -1.44 11.68 -10.84
C GLU A 100 -0.38 10.74 -11.40
N ILE A 101 -0.41 10.44 -12.68
CA ILE A 101 0.61 9.63 -13.37
C ILE A 101 1.98 10.31 -13.28
N ALA A 102 2.06 11.62 -13.44
CA ALA A 102 3.32 12.36 -13.32
C ALA A 102 3.89 12.27 -11.90
N VAL A 103 3.04 12.39 -10.86
CA VAL A 103 3.44 12.22 -9.46
C VAL A 103 3.89 10.78 -9.20
N LEU A 104 3.15 9.78 -9.67
CA LEU A 104 3.51 8.37 -9.52
C LEU A 104 4.86 8.04 -10.18
N ARG A 105 5.12 8.56 -11.38
CA ARG A 105 6.42 8.40 -12.06
C ARG A 105 7.57 9.00 -11.25
N ARG A 106 7.37 10.21 -10.71
CA ARG A 106 8.36 10.85 -9.84
C ARG A 106 8.58 10.05 -8.56
N ASN A 107 7.50 9.60 -7.91
CA ASN A 107 7.60 8.77 -6.70
C ASN A 107 8.32 7.44 -6.99
N GLY A 108 8.03 6.80 -8.12
CA GLY A 108 8.72 5.59 -8.55
C GLY A 108 10.23 5.78 -8.71
N GLN A 109 10.67 6.92 -9.26
CA GLN A 109 12.09 7.26 -9.36
C GLN A 109 12.73 7.47 -7.99
N ILE A 110 12.07 8.22 -7.09
CA ILE A 110 12.54 8.46 -5.72
C ILE A 110 12.63 7.15 -4.94
N SER A 111 11.59 6.31 -5.00
CA SER A 111 11.56 5.03 -4.31
C SER A 111 12.61 4.05 -4.84
N ALA A 112 12.84 4.03 -6.16
CA ALA A 112 13.92 3.24 -6.75
C ALA A 112 15.31 3.72 -6.33
N GLU A 113 15.52 5.03 -6.17
CA GLU A 113 16.75 5.60 -5.63
C GLU A 113 16.94 5.21 -4.17
N ALA A 114 15.87 5.24 -3.36
CA ALA A 114 15.90 4.82 -1.97
C ALA A 114 16.33 3.36 -1.81
N VAL A 115 15.75 2.45 -2.60
CA VAL A 115 16.14 1.03 -2.61
C VAL A 115 17.61 0.86 -3.07
N LYS A 116 18.05 1.58 -4.08
CA LYS A 116 19.47 1.57 -4.50
C LYS A 116 20.40 2.06 -3.40
N ARG A 117 19.99 3.08 -2.65
CA ARG A 117 20.75 3.58 -1.51
C ARG A 117 20.90 2.52 -0.41
N ALA A 118 19.82 1.80 -0.10
CA ALA A 118 19.86 0.67 0.83
C ALA A 118 20.78 -0.46 0.33
N MET A 119 20.74 -0.79 -0.98
CA MET A 119 21.68 -1.75 -1.58
C MET A 119 23.14 -1.34 -1.37
N LEU A 120 23.48 -0.06 -1.56
CA LEU A 120 24.82 0.46 -1.36
C LEU A 120 25.26 0.49 0.12
N ALA A 121 24.32 0.61 1.04
CA ALA A 121 24.57 0.57 2.47
C ALA A 121 24.68 -0.87 3.02
N THR A 122 24.28 -1.87 2.22
CA THR A 122 24.28 -3.28 2.63
C THR A 122 25.71 -3.81 2.81
N ARG A 123 25.97 -4.39 3.99
CA ARG A 123 27.23 -5.08 4.31
C ARG A 123 27.00 -6.13 5.39
N PRO A 124 27.82 -7.16 5.49
CA PRO A 124 27.80 -8.06 6.64
C PRO A 124 27.95 -7.29 7.95
N ALA A 125 27.29 -7.77 9.00
CA ALA A 125 27.22 -7.18 10.34
C ALA A 125 26.46 -5.86 10.49
N ALA A 126 25.94 -5.27 9.40
CA ALA A 126 24.95 -4.20 9.50
C ALA A 126 23.58 -4.74 9.92
N TYR A 127 22.76 -3.92 10.53
CA TYR A 127 21.40 -4.28 10.90
C TYR A 127 20.38 -3.90 9.80
N GLU A 128 19.27 -4.61 9.75
CA GLU A 128 18.18 -4.35 8.80
C GLU A 128 17.66 -2.91 8.89
N TYR A 129 17.53 -2.34 10.11
CA TYR A 129 17.11 -0.95 10.32
C TYR A 129 18.10 0.10 9.75
N GLU A 130 19.38 -0.25 9.56
CA GLU A 130 20.33 0.67 8.92
C GLU A 130 19.98 0.88 7.44
N LEU A 131 19.47 -0.16 6.78
CA LEU A 131 18.97 -0.06 5.41
C LEU A 131 17.70 0.76 5.33
N GLU A 132 16.79 0.55 6.31
CA GLU A 132 15.59 1.37 6.46
C GLU A 132 15.94 2.85 6.59
N ALA A 133 16.83 3.19 7.52
CA ALA A 133 17.29 4.57 7.73
C ALA A 133 17.86 5.19 6.45
N SER A 134 18.67 4.41 5.71
CA SER A 134 19.27 4.86 4.44
C SER A 134 18.23 5.15 3.36
N ALA A 135 17.16 4.36 3.29
CA ALA A 135 16.09 4.56 2.34
C ALA A 135 15.15 5.71 2.75
N LEU A 136 14.83 5.82 4.04
CA LEU A 136 14.03 6.90 4.60
C LEU A 136 14.67 8.28 4.35
N GLU A 137 16.00 8.39 4.51
CA GLU A 137 16.72 9.63 4.21
C GLU A 137 16.43 10.10 2.79
N VAL A 138 16.46 9.20 1.80
CA VAL A 138 16.24 9.55 0.39
C VAL A 138 14.83 10.07 0.18
N ILE A 139 13.81 9.33 0.59
CA ILE A 139 12.43 9.73 0.32
C ILE A 139 12.07 11.05 1.02
N LEU A 140 12.54 11.26 2.25
CA LEU A 140 12.29 12.49 3.00
C LEU A 140 12.99 13.70 2.36
N ARG A 141 14.24 13.56 1.91
CA ARG A 141 14.95 14.63 1.16
C ARG A 141 14.26 15.03 -0.13
N HIS A 142 13.53 14.11 -0.76
CA HIS A 142 12.77 14.39 -1.97
C HIS A 142 11.33 14.87 -1.71
N GLY A 143 10.96 15.10 -0.45
CA GLY A 143 9.68 15.69 -0.07
C GLY A 143 8.53 14.68 0.01
N CYS A 144 8.81 13.38 0.10
CA CYS A 144 7.79 12.41 0.49
C CYS A 144 7.36 12.66 1.93
N ARG A 145 6.10 12.36 2.24
CA ARG A 145 5.54 12.51 3.59
C ARG A 145 6.10 11.47 4.57
N GLY A 146 6.58 10.35 4.05
CA GLY A 146 7.10 9.20 4.76
C GLY A 146 7.04 7.96 3.87
N PRO A 147 7.25 6.79 4.44
CA PRO A 147 7.05 5.53 3.73
C PRO A 147 5.56 5.32 3.43
N ALA A 148 5.27 4.59 2.36
CA ALA A 148 3.91 4.27 1.92
C ALA A 148 3.19 3.32 2.89
N TYR A 149 3.95 2.47 3.54
CA TYR A 149 3.56 1.47 4.54
C TYR A 149 4.75 1.19 5.47
N ALA A 150 4.55 0.36 6.49
CA ALA A 150 5.65 -0.06 7.36
C ALA A 150 6.75 -0.74 6.51
N PRO A 151 7.99 -0.22 6.50
CA PRO A 151 9.08 -0.79 5.70
C PRO A 151 9.35 -2.24 6.07
N ILE A 152 9.52 -3.10 5.08
CA ILE A 152 9.82 -4.52 5.25
C ILE A 152 11.25 -4.75 4.78
N ILE A 153 12.16 -5.03 5.71
CA ILE A 153 13.56 -5.35 5.41
C ILE A 153 13.94 -6.64 6.14
N GLY A 154 13.84 -7.76 5.44
CA GLY A 154 14.18 -9.08 5.96
C GLY A 154 15.51 -9.57 5.45
N SER A 155 16.34 -10.15 6.31
CA SER A 155 17.60 -10.80 5.93
C SER A 155 17.64 -12.27 6.36
N GLY A 156 18.27 -13.12 5.56
CA GLY A 156 18.34 -14.57 5.84
C GLY A 156 16.95 -15.16 6.08
N PRO A 157 16.68 -15.82 7.23
CA PRO A 157 15.39 -16.44 7.51
C PRO A 157 14.22 -15.46 7.56
N ASN A 158 14.45 -14.17 7.84
CA ASN A 158 13.39 -13.17 7.91
C ASN A 158 12.82 -12.84 6.53
N THR A 159 13.52 -13.16 5.44
CA THR A 159 13.00 -13.00 4.07
C THR A 159 11.77 -13.87 3.78
N CYS A 160 11.52 -14.90 4.60
CA CYS A 160 10.39 -15.81 4.48
C CYS A 160 9.21 -15.43 5.37
N ILE A 161 9.29 -14.33 6.14
CA ILE A 161 8.23 -13.86 7.01
C ILE A 161 7.43 -12.80 6.26
N MET A 162 6.15 -13.10 5.97
CA MET A 162 5.26 -12.15 5.30
C MET A 162 5.06 -10.91 6.18
N HIS A 163 5.16 -9.71 5.58
CA HIS A 163 5.02 -8.42 6.25
C HIS A 163 5.92 -8.26 7.49
N TYR A 164 7.18 -8.76 7.40
CA TYR A 164 8.16 -8.61 8.45
C TYR A 164 8.52 -7.13 8.69
N ASP A 165 8.21 -6.62 9.88
CA ASP A 165 8.29 -5.20 10.22
C ASP A 165 9.30 -4.86 11.35
N ARG A 166 9.91 -5.87 11.96
CA ARG A 166 10.85 -5.65 13.09
C ARG A 166 12.17 -5.02 12.66
N ASN A 167 12.66 -5.35 11.48
CA ASN A 167 13.88 -4.83 10.87
C ASN A 167 15.09 -4.74 11.82
N ASN A 168 15.25 -5.71 12.74
CA ASN A 168 16.20 -5.62 13.84
C ASN A 168 17.28 -6.72 13.84
N ARG A 169 17.33 -7.55 12.80
CA ARG A 169 18.32 -8.61 12.70
C ARG A 169 19.63 -8.07 12.12
N GLN A 170 20.76 -8.59 12.62
CA GLN A 170 22.07 -8.35 12.04
C GLN A 170 22.30 -9.26 10.84
N MET A 171 22.58 -8.67 9.67
CA MET A 171 22.77 -9.37 8.39
C MET A 171 24.08 -10.14 8.38
N GLN A 172 24.07 -11.34 7.81
CA GLN A 172 25.25 -12.21 7.75
C GLN A 172 25.75 -12.38 6.30
N ALA A 173 27.05 -12.63 6.17
CA ALA A 173 27.66 -12.93 4.88
C ALA A 173 27.04 -14.21 4.28
N GLY A 174 26.79 -14.20 2.96
CA GLY A 174 26.19 -15.33 2.25
C GLY A 174 24.66 -15.34 2.24
N GLU A 175 24.01 -14.50 3.03
CA GLU A 175 22.55 -14.36 3.03
C GLU A 175 22.03 -13.42 1.96
N LEU A 176 20.73 -13.48 1.72
CA LEU A 176 19.99 -12.50 0.92
C LEU A 176 19.29 -11.50 1.84
N VAL A 177 19.07 -10.29 1.32
CA VAL A 177 18.16 -9.28 1.86
C VAL A 177 17.01 -9.13 0.89
N LEU A 178 15.80 -9.16 1.41
CA LEU A 178 14.58 -8.72 0.74
C LEU A 178 14.17 -7.39 1.35
N MET A 179 13.95 -6.39 0.51
CA MET A 179 13.41 -5.11 0.92
C MET A 179 12.16 -4.79 0.10
N ASP A 180 11.09 -4.54 0.81
CA ASP A 180 9.82 -4.06 0.27
C ASP A 180 9.56 -2.67 0.84
N PHE A 181 9.59 -1.66 -0.04
CA PHE A 181 9.64 -0.26 0.36
C PHE A 181 9.11 0.67 -0.73
N GLY A 182 8.43 1.72 -0.31
CA GLY A 182 8.03 2.79 -1.19
C GLY A 182 7.75 4.09 -0.43
N GLY A 183 7.75 5.20 -1.14
CA GLY A 183 7.45 6.52 -0.60
C GLY A 183 5.97 6.90 -0.76
N ASP A 184 5.48 7.78 0.10
CA ASP A 184 4.22 8.53 -0.06
C ASP A 184 4.54 9.94 -0.55
N LEU A 185 4.29 10.20 -1.83
CA LEU A 185 4.43 11.53 -2.43
C LEU A 185 3.05 12.08 -2.79
N ASN A 186 2.62 13.15 -2.10
CA ASN A 186 1.32 13.78 -2.33
C ASN A 186 0.13 12.82 -2.24
N TYR A 187 0.15 11.88 -1.27
CA TYR A 187 -0.87 10.85 -1.06
C TYR A 187 -0.97 9.80 -2.19
N LEU A 188 0.01 9.76 -3.07
CA LEU A 188 0.19 8.69 -4.06
C LEU A 188 1.40 7.86 -3.64
N THR A 189 1.16 6.59 -3.37
CA THR A 189 2.13 5.67 -2.80
C THR A 189 2.82 4.84 -3.87
N MET A 190 4.02 4.34 -3.54
CA MET A 190 4.77 3.41 -4.37
C MET A 190 5.08 2.15 -3.56
N ASP A 191 5.23 1.04 -4.26
CA ASP A 191 5.50 -0.29 -3.72
C ASP A 191 6.54 -0.96 -4.61
N ILE A 192 7.74 -1.21 -4.05
CA ILE A 192 8.88 -1.79 -4.79
C ILE A 192 9.56 -2.84 -3.93
N THR A 193 9.50 -4.10 -4.33
CA THR A 193 10.28 -5.17 -3.69
C THR A 193 11.51 -5.52 -4.52
N ARG A 194 12.66 -5.62 -3.87
CA ARG A 194 13.92 -6.11 -4.45
C ARG A 194 14.64 -7.02 -3.47
N THR A 195 15.37 -8.00 -4.03
CA THR A 195 16.19 -8.94 -3.28
C THR A 195 17.62 -8.91 -3.80
N TRP A 196 18.61 -8.88 -2.88
CA TRP A 196 20.02 -8.87 -3.24
C TRP A 196 20.87 -9.57 -2.17
N PRO A 197 22.10 -10.02 -2.51
CA PRO A 197 22.98 -10.68 -1.56
C PRO A 197 23.65 -9.68 -0.60
N VAL A 198 23.71 -9.99 0.68
CA VAL A 198 24.41 -9.19 1.71
C VAL A 198 25.87 -8.97 1.35
N SER A 199 26.53 -9.96 0.75
CA SER A 199 27.95 -9.89 0.34
C SER A 199 28.18 -9.25 -1.03
N GLY A 200 27.15 -8.69 -1.67
CA GLY A 200 27.23 -8.02 -2.96
C GLY A 200 27.34 -8.96 -4.17
N LYS A 201 27.46 -10.29 -3.97
CA LYS A 201 27.54 -11.29 -5.04
C LYS A 201 26.63 -12.46 -4.76
N PHE A 202 25.79 -12.82 -5.72
CA PHE A 202 24.97 -14.03 -5.67
C PHE A 202 25.83 -15.30 -5.76
N THR A 203 25.54 -16.33 -4.98
CA THR A 203 26.01 -17.68 -5.25
C THR A 203 25.38 -18.20 -6.56
N ALA A 204 25.91 -19.29 -7.10
CA ALA A 204 25.34 -19.91 -8.31
C ALA A 204 23.86 -20.33 -8.10
N GLU A 205 23.55 -20.89 -6.94
CA GLU A 205 22.22 -21.32 -6.57
C GLU A 205 21.25 -20.16 -6.38
N GLN A 206 21.64 -19.15 -5.58
CA GLN A 206 20.85 -17.92 -5.42
C GLN A 206 20.56 -17.26 -6.77
N LYS A 207 21.55 -17.21 -7.66
CA LYS A 207 21.40 -16.63 -9.00
C LYS A 207 20.41 -17.41 -9.86
N LYS A 208 20.41 -18.74 -9.76
CA LYS A 208 19.45 -19.60 -10.47
C LYS A 208 18.03 -19.27 -10.04
N VAL A 209 17.74 -19.29 -8.74
CA VAL A 209 16.42 -18.99 -8.18
C VAL A 209 15.99 -17.56 -8.54
N TYR A 210 16.88 -16.56 -8.33
CA TYR A 210 16.60 -15.17 -8.64
C TYR A 210 16.22 -14.97 -10.13
N ARG A 211 16.93 -15.62 -11.05
CA ARG A 211 16.62 -15.55 -12.49
C ARG A 211 15.25 -16.13 -12.82
N THR A 212 14.89 -17.24 -12.19
CA THR A 212 13.56 -17.84 -12.36
C THR A 212 12.46 -16.87 -11.92
N VAL A 213 12.57 -16.31 -10.73
CA VAL A 213 11.60 -15.32 -10.21
C VAL A 213 11.52 -14.09 -11.12
N LEU A 214 12.67 -13.60 -11.62
CA LEU A 214 12.70 -12.47 -12.55
C LEU A 214 11.97 -12.77 -13.87
N GLU A 215 12.12 -13.99 -14.41
CA GLU A 215 11.39 -14.39 -15.63
C GLU A 215 9.88 -14.51 -15.38
N VAL A 216 9.47 -15.01 -14.22
CA VAL A 216 8.05 -15.01 -13.78
C VAL A 216 7.52 -13.57 -13.73
N GLN A 217 8.23 -12.66 -13.05
CA GLN A 217 7.82 -11.26 -12.93
C GLN A 217 7.66 -10.60 -14.31
N LYS A 218 8.62 -10.79 -15.21
CA LYS A 218 8.54 -10.24 -16.57
C LYS A 218 7.33 -10.79 -17.33
N ALA A 219 7.08 -12.09 -17.24
CA ALA A 219 5.93 -12.72 -17.88
C ALA A 219 4.61 -12.16 -17.32
N CYS A 220 4.50 -11.95 -16.00
CA CYS A 220 3.35 -11.30 -15.39
C CYS A 220 3.13 -9.89 -15.96
N ILE A 221 4.18 -9.07 -16.03
CA ILE A 221 4.10 -7.69 -16.55
C ILE A 221 3.65 -7.69 -18.02
N GLU A 222 4.18 -8.60 -18.86
CA GLU A 222 3.80 -8.74 -20.26
C GLU A 222 2.32 -9.15 -20.43
N ALA A 223 1.82 -10.01 -19.53
CA ALA A 223 0.44 -10.50 -19.57
C ALA A 223 -0.57 -9.45 -19.08
N PHE A 224 -0.17 -8.51 -18.22
CA PHE A 224 -1.05 -7.55 -17.58
C PHE A 224 -1.56 -6.50 -18.58
N LYS A 225 -2.82 -6.66 -19.01
CA LYS A 225 -3.49 -5.77 -19.98
C LYS A 225 -4.94 -5.53 -19.56
N PRO A 226 -5.56 -4.43 -19.99
CA PRO A 226 -6.99 -4.25 -19.75
C PRO A 226 -7.83 -5.42 -20.25
N GLY A 227 -8.73 -5.93 -19.42
CA GLY A 227 -9.64 -7.02 -19.75
C GLY A 227 -9.15 -8.41 -19.40
N VAL A 228 -7.90 -8.59 -18.93
CA VAL A 228 -7.43 -9.89 -18.43
C VAL A 228 -7.78 -10.08 -16.95
N THR A 229 -8.04 -11.32 -16.57
CA THR A 229 -8.22 -11.73 -15.17
C THR A 229 -6.90 -12.22 -14.56
N SER A 230 -6.84 -12.36 -13.24
CA SER A 230 -5.68 -12.96 -12.56
C SER A 230 -5.38 -14.37 -13.10
N ARG A 231 -6.43 -15.16 -13.38
CA ARG A 231 -6.30 -16.50 -13.95
C ARG A 231 -5.67 -16.50 -15.35
N ASP A 232 -6.04 -15.53 -16.20
CA ASP A 232 -5.43 -15.40 -17.53
C ASP A 232 -3.93 -15.11 -17.43
N VAL A 233 -3.53 -14.29 -16.43
CA VAL A 233 -2.12 -14.00 -16.16
C VAL A 233 -1.38 -15.26 -15.66
N GLU A 234 -1.97 -16.01 -14.71
CA GLU A 234 -1.41 -17.27 -14.20
C GLU A 234 -1.21 -18.28 -15.32
N ASP A 235 -2.22 -18.49 -16.17
CA ASP A 235 -2.17 -19.41 -17.29
C ASP A 235 -1.12 -18.99 -18.33
N TYR A 236 -0.98 -17.70 -18.59
CA TYR A 236 0.07 -17.16 -19.47
C TYR A 236 1.46 -17.45 -18.91
N VAL A 237 1.67 -17.14 -17.64
CA VAL A 237 2.95 -17.34 -16.95
C VAL A 237 3.33 -18.81 -16.94
N ALA A 238 2.40 -19.72 -16.59
CA ALA A 238 2.63 -21.15 -16.57
C ALA A 238 3.09 -21.67 -17.94
N ARG A 239 2.42 -21.26 -19.02
CA ARG A 239 2.83 -21.61 -20.40
C ARG A 239 4.22 -21.08 -20.72
N ARG A 240 4.50 -19.83 -20.41
CA ARG A 240 5.77 -19.16 -20.70
C ARG A 240 6.95 -19.82 -19.98
N LEU A 241 6.75 -20.23 -18.73
CA LEU A 241 7.77 -20.95 -17.95
C LEU A 241 8.03 -22.34 -18.52
N LYS A 242 6.96 -23.06 -18.89
CA LYS A 242 7.07 -24.39 -19.53
C LYS A 242 7.84 -24.32 -20.85
N GLU A 243 7.58 -23.34 -21.70
CA GLU A 243 8.32 -23.09 -22.96
C GLU A 243 9.82 -22.88 -22.72
N LYS A 244 10.18 -22.25 -21.60
CA LYS A 244 11.57 -22.00 -21.18
C LYS A 244 12.19 -23.18 -20.41
N GLY A 245 11.47 -24.27 -20.20
CA GLY A 245 11.94 -25.39 -19.40
C GLY A 245 12.13 -25.07 -17.91
N ILE A 246 11.39 -24.07 -17.39
CA ILE A 246 11.46 -23.66 -16.00
C ILE A 246 10.31 -24.32 -15.24
N ASP A 247 10.65 -25.14 -14.26
CA ASP A 247 9.69 -25.69 -13.31
C ASP A 247 9.54 -24.73 -12.12
N ALA A 248 8.43 -24.00 -12.10
CA ALA A 248 8.10 -23.07 -11.00
C ALA A 248 7.45 -23.79 -9.80
N MET A 249 7.03 -25.05 -9.94
CA MET A 249 6.41 -25.84 -8.87
C MET A 249 7.44 -26.46 -7.92
N GLY A 250 8.72 -26.45 -8.30
CA GLY A 250 9.84 -26.97 -7.50
C GLY A 250 10.68 -25.87 -6.81
N LEU A 251 10.15 -24.65 -6.66
CA LEU A 251 10.81 -23.52 -6.00
C LEU A 251 10.28 -23.30 -4.59
#